data_3258fcb55002ca61b1c9968732f74269
#
_entry.id   3258fcb55002ca61b1c9968732f74269
#
_cell.length_a   1.000
_cell.length_b   1.000
_cell.length_c   1.000
_cell.angle_alpha   90.00
_cell.angle_beta   90.00
_cell.angle_gamma   90.00
#
_symmetry.space_group_name_H-M   'P 1'
#
loop_
_entity.id
_entity.type
_entity.pdbx_description
1 polymer ?
#
loop_
_entity_poly.entity_id
_entity_poly.type
_entity_poly.pdbx_seq_one_letter_code
_entity_poly.pdbx_strand_id
1 'polypeptide(L)'
;MDAVFFDMDGLLVDSERVWLEIETGVMARLGAEWTPEHQAHLVGGSMESTIGYMLAVSGAGVAPTTVREWMVTGMVARLTAGVEVMPGASELLDALRAEGVPVALVTSSLGEIADAVLKSVGRDRFDAVVTADDVTRTKPDPEPYLTAAKLLGVEPVRCVVLEDSPNGVAAATAAGCAVVAVPSLLPIEPAPGRRVVSSLTEIRVADLRTLVAS
;
A
#
# COMPACT_ATOMS: atom_id res chain seq x y z
N MET A 1 -8.13 -12.55 16.51
CA MET A 1 -7.83 -11.49 15.52
C MET A 1 -8.65 -10.28 15.90
N ASP A 2 -7.95 -9.19 16.19
CA ASP A 2 -8.58 -7.96 16.71
C ASP A 2 -8.76 -6.87 15.65
N ALA A 3 -7.94 -6.88 14.58
CA ALA A 3 -8.09 -6.02 13.43
C ALA A 3 -7.43 -6.59 12.18
N VAL A 4 -7.78 -6.02 11.01
CA VAL A 4 -7.12 -6.30 9.72
C VAL A 4 -6.65 -4.99 9.11
N PHE A 5 -5.41 -4.94 8.66
CA PHE A 5 -4.81 -3.78 8.01
C PHE A 5 -4.61 -4.09 6.53
N PHE A 6 -5.16 -3.26 5.69
CA PHE A 6 -5.02 -3.33 4.23
C PHE A 6 -3.93 -2.38 3.78
N ASP A 7 -2.99 -2.87 3.00
CA ASP A 7 -2.25 -1.98 2.11
C ASP A 7 -3.17 -1.43 1.00
N MET A 8 -2.72 -0.41 0.28
CA MET A 8 -3.50 0.27 -0.75
C MET A 8 -3.06 -0.14 -2.16
N ASP A 9 -1.82 0.20 -2.49
CA ASP A 9 -1.30 0.14 -3.85
C ASP A 9 -0.93 -1.30 -4.24
N GLY A 10 -1.56 -1.84 -5.29
CA GLY A 10 -1.35 -3.23 -5.72
C GLY A 10 -2.09 -4.29 -4.90
N LEU A 11 -2.65 -3.93 -3.73
CA LEU A 11 -3.45 -4.83 -2.88
C LEU A 11 -4.95 -4.51 -2.88
N LEU A 12 -5.29 -3.27 -2.50
CA LEU A 12 -6.69 -2.81 -2.45
C LEU A 12 -7.17 -2.38 -3.84
N VAL A 13 -6.31 -1.67 -4.58
CA VAL A 13 -6.57 -1.15 -5.92
C VAL A 13 -5.42 -1.44 -6.87
N ASP A 14 -5.74 -1.62 -8.17
CA ASP A 14 -4.75 -1.75 -9.26
C ASP A 14 -4.19 -0.36 -9.63
N SER A 15 -3.36 0.19 -8.74
CA SER A 15 -2.71 1.48 -8.94
C SER A 15 -1.33 1.38 -9.60
N GLU A 16 -0.74 0.20 -9.70
CA GLU A 16 0.61 0.01 -10.24
C GLU A 16 0.74 0.49 -11.70
N ARG A 17 -0.31 0.26 -12.51
CA ARG A 17 -0.37 0.77 -13.88
C ARG A 17 -0.44 2.30 -13.92
N VAL A 18 -1.15 2.89 -12.95
CA VAL A 18 -1.27 4.34 -12.83
C VAL A 18 0.08 4.95 -12.43
N TRP A 19 0.78 4.32 -11.47
CA TRP A 19 2.13 4.71 -11.09
C TRP A 19 3.07 4.70 -12.30
N LEU A 20 3.12 3.61 -13.05
CA LEU A 20 3.96 3.51 -14.25
C LEU A 20 3.64 4.58 -15.31
N GLU A 21 2.35 4.86 -15.54
CA GLU A 21 1.89 5.91 -16.47
C GLU A 21 2.40 7.29 -16.05
N ILE A 22 2.20 7.66 -14.78
CA ILE A 22 2.57 8.98 -14.26
C ILE A 22 4.09 9.13 -14.17
N GLU A 23 4.78 8.11 -13.66
CA GLU A 23 6.26 8.08 -13.59
C GLU A 23 6.89 8.24 -14.98
N THR A 24 6.37 7.51 -15.97
CA THR A 24 6.83 7.64 -17.37
C THR A 24 6.61 9.06 -17.89
N GLY A 25 5.45 9.66 -17.62
CA GLY A 25 5.15 11.04 -18.02
C GLY A 25 6.06 12.06 -17.34
N VAL A 26 6.37 11.89 -16.07
CA VAL A 26 7.28 12.76 -15.30
C VAL A 26 8.72 12.60 -15.81
N MET A 27 9.18 11.36 -16.04
CA MET A 27 10.52 11.14 -16.58
C MET A 27 10.71 11.71 -17.98
N ALA A 28 9.69 11.65 -18.84
CA ALA A 28 9.72 12.32 -20.14
C ALA A 28 9.90 13.85 -20.01
N ARG A 29 9.27 14.49 -18.99
CA ARG A 29 9.50 15.93 -18.69
C ARG A 29 10.92 16.20 -18.18
N LEU A 30 11.52 15.23 -17.48
CA LEU A 30 12.90 15.30 -17.02
C LEU A 30 13.93 14.98 -18.13
N GLY A 31 13.47 14.58 -19.34
CA GLY A 31 14.31 14.28 -20.49
C GLY A 31 14.94 12.88 -20.48
N ALA A 32 14.36 11.93 -19.74
CA ALA A 32 14.84 10.56 -19.63
C ALA A 32 13.72 9.53 -19.85
N GLU A 33 14.11 8.28 -20.12
CA GLU A 33 13.19 7.16 -20.25
C GLU A 33 12.90 6.52 -18.86
N TRP A 34 11.71 5.95 -18.74
CA TRP A 34 11.29 5.16 -17.58
C TRP A 34 10.80 3.80 -18.04
N THR A 35 11.31 2.75 -17.42
CA THR A 35 11.00 1.36 -17.79
C THR A 35 10.38 0.62 -16.61
N PRO A 36 9.74 -0.54 -16.86
CA PRO A 36 9.24 -1.39 -15.77
C PRO A 36 10.32 -1.83 -14.77
N GLU A 37 11.59 -1.94 -15.20
CA GLU A 37 12.70 -2.24 -14.30
C GLU A 37 12.96 -1.12 -13.31
N HIS A 38 12.83 0.14 -13.72
CA HIS A 38 12.92 1.30 -12.81
C HIS A 38 11.79 1.26 -11.79
N GLN A 39 10.54 0.99 -12.23
CA GLN A 39 9.39 0.86 -11.33
C GLN A 39 9.60 -0.28 -10.33
N ALA A 40 10.01 -1.47 -10.78
CA ALA A 40 10.23 -2.63 -9.91
C ALA A 40 11.26 -2.36 -8.81
N HIS A 41 12.24 -1.47 -9.07
CA HIS A 41 13.24 -1.06 -8.06
C HIS A 41 12.64 -0.24 -6.91
N LEU A 42 11.47 0.36 -7.10
CA LEU A 42 10.83 1.32 -6.18
C LEU A 42 9.54 0.80 -5.55
N VAL A 43 9.11 -0.41 -5.89
CA VAL A 43 7.87 -1.02 -5.38
C VAL A 43 7.82 -0.97 -3.85
N GLY A 44 6.72 -0.45 -3.32
CA GLY A 44 6.52 -0.28 -1.88
C GLY A 44 7.43 0.76 -1.22
N GLY A 45 8.12 1.59 -2.03
CA GLY A 45 8.95 2.70 -1.55
C GLY A 45 8.14 3.96 -1.22
N SER A 46 8.85 5.01 -0.76
CA SER A 46 8.25 6.32 -0.51
C SER A 46 8.32 7.23 -1.74
N MET A 47 7.46 8.23 -1.79
CA MET A 47 7.49 9.30 -2.81
C MET A 47 8.88 9.96 -2.88
N GLU A 48 9.52 10.20 -1.75
CA GLU A 48 10.85 10.82 -1.65
C GLU A 48 11.92 9.94 -2.28
N SER A 49 11.88 8.62 -2.05
CA SER A 49 12.82 7.68 -2.67
C SER A 49 12.63 7.61 -4.19
N THR A 50 11.40 7.62 -4.66
CA THR A 50 11.07 7.64 -6.09
C THR A 50 11.58 8.91 -6.76
N ILE A 51 11.31 10.09 -6.19
CA ILE A 51 11.79 11.38 -6.72
C ILE A 51 13.32 11.44 -6.74
N GLY A 52 13.97 11.01 -5.64
CA GLY A 52 15.43 10.96 -5.56
C GLY A 52 16.04 10.10 -6.66
N TYR A 53 15.46 8.93 -6.89
CA TYR A 53 15.89 8.02 -7.95
C TYR A 53 15.66 8.61 -9.36
N MET A 54 14.48 9.19 -9.63
CA MET A 54 14.17 9.85 -10.90
C MET A 54 15.16 10.97 -11.24
N LEU A 55 15.48 11.81 -10.27
CA LEU A 55 16.46 12.91 -10.45
C LEU A 55 17.87 12.36 -10.66
N ALA A 56 18.26 11.29 -9.97
CA ALA A 56 19.56 10.66 -10.17
C ALA A 56 19.68 10.02 -11.57
N VAL A 57 18.64 9.34 -12.05
CA VAL A 57 18.62 8.71 -13.38
C VAL A 57 18.59 9.73 -14.51
N SER A 58 17.77 10.78 -14.37
CA SER A 58 17.62 11.80 -15.41
C SER A 58 18.78 12.80 -15.45
N GLY A 59 19.46 13.02 -14.33
CA GLY A 59 20.45 14.10 -14.21
C GLY A 59 19.86 15.50 -14.30
N ALA A 60 18.54 15.64 -14.26
CA ALA A 60 17.85 16.92 -14.44
C ALA A 60 18.03 17.83 -13.22
N GLY A 61 18.30 19.11 -13.47
CA GLY A 61 18.44 20.15 -12.44
C GLY A 61 17.08 20.71 -11.96
N VAL A 62 16.05 19.86 -11.84
CA VAL A 62 14.69 20.24 -11.40
C VAL A 62 14.59 20.07 -9.89
N ALA A 63 13.90 20.98 -9.19
CA ALA A 63 13.70 20.89 -7.76
C ALA A 63 12.85 19.64 -7.41
N PRO A 64 13.21 18.86 -6.35
CA PRO A 64 12.42 17.70 -5.92
C PRO A 64 10.96 18.04 -5.63
N THR A 65 10.67 19.23 -5.11
CA THR A 65 9.31 19.72 -4.86
C THR A 65 8.46 19.86 -6.12
N THR A 66 9.08 20.26 -7.23
CA THR A 66 8.41 20.35 -8.53
C THR A 66 8.08 18.96 -9.08
N VAL A 67 9.01 18.01 -8.95
CA VAL A 67 8.77 16.61 -9.37
C VAL A 67 7.64 16.00 -8.52
N ARG A 68 7.66 16.24 -7.21
CA ARG A 68 6.58 15.81 -6.30
C ARG A 68 5.22 16.36 -6.72
N GLU A 69 5.14 17.65 -7.04
CA GLU A 69 3.91 18.29 -7.52
C GLU A 69 3.37 17.63 -8.80
N TRP A 70 4.25 17.34 -9.76
CA TRP A 70 3.85 16.64 -11.00
C TRP A 70 3.32 15.23 -10.71
N MET A 71 4.01 14.48 -9.85
CA MET A 71 3.60 13.13 -9.45
C MET A 71 2.24 13.15 -8.76
N VAL A 72 2.09 13.96 -7.70
CA VAL A 72 0.84 14.02 -6.90
C VAL A 72 -0.33 14.50 -7.77
N THR A 73 -0.14 15.56 -8.53
CA THR A 73 -1.20 16.08 -9.42
C THR A 73 -1.65 15.03 -10.43
N GLY A 74 -0.69 14.33 -11.05
CA GLY A 74 -0.99 13.29 -12.02
C GLY A 74 -1.72 12.10 -11.38
N MET A 75 -1.22 11.59 -10.25
CA MET A 75 -1.83 10.48 -9.52
C MET A 75 -3.26 10.82 -9.07
N VAL A 76 -3.45 11.96 -8.41
CA VAL A 76 -4.78 12.41 -7.92
C VAL A 76 -5.77 12.54 -9.08
N ALA A 77 -5.37 13.17 -10.19
CA ALA A 77 -6.23 13.33 -11.35
C ALA A 77 -6.64 11.97 -11.93
N ARG A 78 -5.69 11.06 -12.09
CA ARG A 78 -5.91 9.75 -12.71
C ARG A 78 -6.75 8.83 -11.82
N LEU A 79 -6.45 8.77 -10.50
CA LEU A 79 -7.19 7.95 -9.54
C LEU A 79 -8.61 8.48 -9.29
N THR A 80 -8.80 9.80 -9.28
CA THR A 80 -10.15 10.41 -9.17
C THR A 80 -11.03 10.09 -10.38
N ALA A 81 -10.44 9.89 -11.56
CA ALA A 81 -11.18 9.46 -12.76
C ALA A 81 -11.67 8.00 -12.66
N GLY A 82 -11.17 7.23 -11.68
CA GLY A 82 -11.54 5.87 -11.37
C GLY A 82 -10.32 4.95 -11.34
N VAL A 83 -10.32 4.06 -10.37
CA VAL A 83 -9.31 2.99 -10.20
C VAL A 83 -10.03 1.65 -10.01
N GLU A 84 -9.48 0.60 -10.56
CA GLU A 84 -10.01 -0.75 -10.42
C GLU A 84 -9.67 -1.29 -9.01
N VAL A 85 -10.68 -1.83 -8.32
CA VAL A 85 -10.49 -2.51 -7.03
C VAL A 85 -9.98 -3.91 -7.30
N MET A 86 -8.98 -4.34 -6.54
CA MET A 86 -8.40 -5.66 -6.71
C MET A 86 -9.40 -6.78 -6.42
N PRO A 87 -9.34 -7.91 -7.17
CA PRO A 87 -10.26 -9.02 -6.99
C PRO A 87 -10.28 -9.56 -5.55
N GLY A 88 -11.47 -9.64 -4.95
CA GLY A 88 -11.68 -10.11 -3.59
C GLY A 88 -11.53 -9.05 -2.50
N ALA A 89 -10.99 -7.86 -2.81
CA ALA A 89 -10.76 -6.82 -1.80
C ALA A 89 -12.07 -6.25 -1.24
N SER A 90 -13.04 -5.92 -2.10
CA SER A 90 -14.34 -5.42 -1.65
C SER A 90 -15.11 -6.47 -0.84
N GLU A 91 -15.15 -7.71 -1.31
CA GLU A 91 -15.86 -8.81 -0.66
C GLU A 91 -15.26 -9.12 0.71
N LEU A 92 -13.94 -9.09 0.83
CA LEU A 92 -13.25 -9.31 2.11
C LEU A 92 -13.51 -8.15 3.09
N LEU A 93 -13.45 -6.90 2.62
CA LEU A 93 -13.81 -5.72 3.41
C LEU A 93 -15.24 -5.82 3.95
N ASP A 94 -16.21 -6.17 3.10
CA ASP A 94 -17.62 -6.28 3.49
C ASP A 94 -17.82 -7.42 4.50
N ALA A 95 -17.14 -8.56 4.31
CA ALA A 95 -17.21 -9.67 5.25
C ALA A 95 -16.61 -9.31 6.62
N LEU A 96 -15.48 -8.62 6.68
CA LEU A 96 -14.86 -8.13 7.92
C LEU A 96 -15.80 -7.19 8.67
N ARG A 97 -16.39 -6.23 7.98
CA ARG A 97 -17.36 -5.28 8.57
C ARG A 97 -18.61 -5.99 9.09
N ALA A 98 -19.15 -6.96 8.34
CA ALA A 98 -20.31 -7.74 8.76
C ALA A 98 -20.04 -8.55 10.04
N GLU A 99 -18.78 -8.95 10.27
CA GLU A 99 -18.34 -9.64 11.49
C GLU A 99 -17.86 -8.68 12.59
N GLY A 100 -17.96 -7.36 12.40
CA GLY A 100 -17.55 -6.35 13.38
C GLY A 100 -16.04 -6.30 13.62
N VAL A 101 -15.22 -6.73 12.65
CA VAL A 101 -13.76 -6.67 12.73
C VAL A 101 -13.28 -5.30 12.31
N PRO A 102 -12.55 -4.56 13.15
CA PRO A 102 -11.95 -3.28 12.79
C PRO A 102 -10.99 -3.38 11.61
N VAL A 103 -11.05 -2.41 10.71
CA VAL A 103 -10.21 -2.36 9.51
C VAL A 103 -9.48 -1.04 9.39
N ALA A 104 -8.17 -1.08 9.11
CA ALA A 104 -7.40 0.12 8.76
C ALA A 104 -6.83 0.02 7.35
N LEU A 105 -6.77 1.16 6.65
CA LEU A 105 -5.94 1.35 5.46
C LEU A 105 -4.57 1.86 5.90
N VAL A 106 -3.49 1.24 5.42
CA VAL A 106 -2.11 1.62 5.78
C VAL A 106 -1.24 1.66 4.52
N THR A 107 -0.88 2.84 4.07
CA THR A 107 -0.13 3.04 2.82
C THR A 107 1.12 3.90 2.99
N SER A 108 2.12 3.70 2.15
CA SER A 108 3.27 4.61 1.98
C SER A 108 2.97 5.78 1.05
N SER A 109 1.79 5.82 0.45
CA SER A 109 1.32 6.95 -0.37
C SER A 109 0.92 8.14 0.49
N LEU A 110 0.98 9.34 -0.11
CA LEU A 110 0.54 10.59 0.54
C LEU A 110 -0.97 10.63 0.71
N GLY A 111 -1.45 11.35 1.72
CA GLY A 111 -2.87 11.48 2.03
C GLY A 111 -3.72 11.94 0.86
N GLU A 112 -3.25 12.88 0.04
CA GLU A 112 -3.95 13.35 -1.17
C GLU A 112 -4.21 12.20 -2.17
N ILE A 113 -3.26 11.28 -2.32
CA ILE A 113 -3.38 10.11 -3.20
C ILE A 113 -4.35 9.09 -2.58
N ALA A 114 -4.20 8.81 -1.29
CA ALA A 114 -5.10 7.92 -0.56
C ALA A 114 -6.56 8.42 -0.59
N ASP A 115 -6.77 9.72 -0.41
CA ASP A 115 -8.09 10.33 -0.50
C ASP A 115 -8.72 10.18 -1.91
N ALA A 116 -7.90 10.25 -2.97
CA ALA A 116 -8.40 10.01 -4.34
C ALA A 116 -8.87 8.55 -4.52
N VAL A 117 -8.15 7.57 -3.99
CA VAL A 117 -8.56 6.16 -3.98
C VAL A 117 -9.83 5.97 -3.14
N LEU A 118 -9.87 6.54 -1.94
CA LEU A 118 -10.99 6.39 -1.00
C LEU A 118 -12.31 6.99 -1.52
N LYS A 119 -12.28 7.92 -2.47
CA LYS A 119 -13.50 8.37 -3.17
C LYS A 119 -14.18 7.26 -3.96
N SER A 120 -13.40 6.33 -4.51
CA SER A 120 -13.92 5.19 -5.29
C SER A 120 -14.25 3.98 -4.40
N VAL A 121 -13.40 3.71 -3.40
CA VAL A 121 -13.54 2.53 -2.52
C VAL A 121 -14.55 2.76 -1.39
N GLY A 122 -14.66 4.00 -0.89
CA GLY A 122 -15.45 4.36 0.28
C GLY A 122 -14.59 4.52 1.54
N ARG A 123 -14.43 5.78 2.02
CA ARG A 123 -13.66 6.09 3.23
C ARG A 123 -14.28 5.48 4.49
N ASP A 124 -15.59 5.40 4.54
CA ASP A 124 -16.39 4.88 5.65
C ASP A 124 -16.24 3.36 5.86
N ARG A 125 -15.58 2.66 4.95
CA ARG A 125 -15.24 1.24 5.07
C ARG A 125 -14.06 0.97 6.01
N PHE A 126 -13.31 2.01 6.40
CA PHE A 126 -12.11 1.93 7.23
C PHE A 126 -12.29 2.70 8.53
N ASP A 127 -12.00 2.05 9.66
CA ASP A 127 -12.05 2.64 11.01
C ASP A 127 -10.84 3.56 11.23
N ALA A 128 -9.71 3.29 10.59
CA ALA A 128 -8.53 4.16 10.56
C ALA A 128 -7.89 4.19 9.15
N VAL A 129 -7.21 5.29 8.84
CA VAL A 129 -6.36 5.44 7.66
C VAL A 129 -5.04 6.00 8.13
N VAL A 130 -3.94 5.37 7.70
CA VAL A 130 -2.56 5.79 7.96
C VAL A 130 -1.85 5.94 6.62
N THR A 131 -1.32 7.11 6.36
CA THR A 131 -0.63 7.51 5.14
C THR A 131 0.82 7.90 5.44
N ALA A 132 1.61 8.23 4.42
CA ALA A 132 2.95 8.76 4.63
C ALA A 132 2.96 10.04 5.47
N ASP A 133 1.89 10.83 5.46
CA ASP A 133 1.80 12.09 6.19
C ASP A 133 1.59 11.89 7.71
N ASP A 134 1.20 10.68 8.15
CA ASP A 134 0.89 10.35 9.54
C ASP A 134 2.07 9.76 10.31
N VAL A 135 3.19 9.48 9.62
CA VAL A 135 4.35 8.79 10.17
C VAL A 135 5.65 9.51 9.85
N THR A 136 6.68 9.24 10.63
CA THR A 136 8.03 9.77 10.37
C THR A 136 8.77 8.88 9.36
N ARG A 137 8.51 7.58 9.41
CA ARG A 137 9.14 6.57 8.55
C ARG A 137 8.08 5.68 7.94
N THR A 138 8.10 5.62 6.61
CA THR A 138 7.22 4.75 5.84
C THR A 138 7.75 3.29 5.81
N LYS A 139 7.00 2.38 5.23
CA LYS A 139 7.46 1.01 4.98
C LYS A 139 8.83 1.03 4.26
N PRO A 140 9.80 0.20 4.64
CA PRO A 140 9.68 -1.03 5.44
C PRO A 140 9.79 -0.83 6.98
N ASP A 141 9.79 0.39 7.49
CA ASP A 141 9.71 0.63 8.94
C ASP A 141 8.34 0.16 9.49
N PRO A 142 8.28 -0.44 10.69
CA PRO A 142 7.03 -0.87 11.30
C PRO A 142 6.10 0.26 11.74
N GLU A 143 6.57 1.51 11.77
CA GLU A 143 5.83 2.66 12.30
C GLU A 143 4.41 2.80 11.73
N PRO A 144 4.14 2.62 10.40
CA PRO A 144 2.79 2.74 9.87
C PRO A 144 1.80 1.72 10.49
N TYR A 145 2.19 0.46 10.62
CA TYR A 145 1.34 -0.59 11.20
C TYR A 145 1.18 -0.44 12.71
N LEU A 146 2.23 -0.03 13.41
CA LEU A 146 2.16 0.31 14.84
C LEU A 146 1.23 1.49 15.08
N THR A 147 1.24 2.50 14.21
CA THR A 147 0.35 3.65 14.26
C THR A 147 -1.10 3.22 14.06
N ALA A 148 -1.38 2.37 13.07
CA ALA A 148 -2.72 1.82 12.83
C ALA A 148 -3.23 1.01 14.04
N ALA A 149 -2.40 0.15 14.61
CA ALA A 149 -2.73 -0.61 15.82
C ALA A 149 -3.07 0.31 17.01
N LYS A 150 -2.27 1.36 17.21
CA LYS A 150 -2.51 2.37 18.24
C LYS A 150 -3.83 3.12 18.03
N LEU A 151 -4.14 3.52 16.79
CA LEU A 151 -5.40 4.22 16.46
C LEU A 151 -6.63 3.37 16.74
N LEU A 152 -6.54 2.06 16.49
CA LEU A 152 -7.63 1.11 16.73
C LEU A 152 -7.63 0.57 18.17
N GLY A 153 -6.61 0.85 18.99
CA GLY A 153 -6.51 0.35 20.36
C GLY A 153 -6.31 -1.16 20.44
N VAL A 154 -5.57 -1.75 19.50
CA VAL A 154 -5.32 -3.20 19.40
C VAL A 154 -3.84 -3.53 19.50
N GLU A 155 -3.53 -4.78 19.87
CA GLU A 155 -2.15 -5.29 19.89
C GLU A 155 -1.74 -5.83 18.51
N PRO A 156 -0.60 -5.39 17.94
CA PRO A 156 -0.15 -5.81 16.61
C PRO A 156 -0.09 -7.33 16.42
N VAL A 157 0.34 -8.09 17.42
CA VAL A 157 0.43 -9.55 17.38
C VAL A 157 -0.93 -10.25 17.22
N ARG A 158 -2.03 -9.53 17.44
CA ARG A 158 -3.39 -9.99 17.24
C ARG A 158 -4.03 -9.48 15.95
N CYS A 159 -3.24 -8.82 15.11
CA CYS A 159 -3.67 -8.24 13.85
C CYS A 159 -3.13 -9.02 12.65
N VAL A 160 -3.85 -8.95 11.54
CA VAL A 160 -3.41 -9.46 10.24
C VAL A 160 -3.22 -8.30 9.29
N VAL A 161 -2.11 -8.29 8.57
CA VAL A 161 -1.82 -7.37 7.49
C VAL A 161 -2.01 -8.07 6.16
N LEU A 162 -2.65 -7.41 5.21
CA LEU A 162 -2.75 -7.82 3.82
C LEU A 162 -1.83 -6.92 3.00
N GLU A 163 -0.88 -7.52 2.27
CA GLU A 163 0.22 -6.80 1.61
C GLU A 163 0.60 -7.44 0.28
N ASP A 164 1.10 -6.62 -0.65
CA ASP A 164 1.54 -7.06 -1.98
C ASP A 164 3.05 -6.93 -2.21
N SER A 165 3.73 -6.14 -1.38
CA SER A 165 5.12 -5.71 -1.57
C SER A 165 6.09 -6.29 -0.53
N PRO A 166 7.37 -6.54 -0.90
CA PRO A 166 8.39 -6.95 0.07
C PRO A 166 8.61 -5.93 1.19
N ASN A 167 8.54 -4.62 0.90
CA ASN A 167 8.71 -3.56 1.88
C ASN A 167 7.57 -3.55 2.91
N GLY A 168 6.34 -3.68 2.46
CA GLY A 168 5.18 -3.74 3.34
C GLY A 168 5.14 -4.99 4.18
N VAL A 169 5.48 -6.14 3.60
CA VAL A 169 5.63 -7.41 4.34
C VAL A 169 6.73 -7.31 5.42
N ALA A 170 7.85 -6.65 5.11
CA ALA A 170 8.90 -6.42 6.10
C ALA A 170 8.41 -5.53 7.26
N ALA A 171 7.70 -4.44 6.94
CA ALA A 171 7.12 -3.53 7.93
C ALA A 171 6.10 -4.25 8.84
N ALA A 172 5.18 -5.02 8.25
CA ALA A 172 4.17 -5.78 9.00
C ALA A 172 4.80 -6.84 9.92
N THR A 173 5.80 -7.57 9.41
CA THR A 173 6.55 -8.56 10.18
C THR A 173 7.30 -7.91 11.34
N ALA A 174 7.96 -6.76 11.10
CA ALA A 174 8.67 -6.01 12.13
C ALA A 174 7.72 -5.41 13.19
N ALA A 175 6.48 -5.09 12.81
CA ALA A 175 5.43 -4.68 13.74
C ALA A 175 4.89 -5.83 14.59
N GLY A 176 5.21 -7.08 14.25
CA GLY A 176 4.74 -8.28 14.94
C GLY A 176 3.38 -8.79 14.47
N CYS A 177 2.86 -8.29 13.35
CA CYS A 177 1.59 -8.75 12.78
C CYS A 177 1.76 -10.07 12.02
N ALA A 178 0.70 -10.88 11.97
CA ALA A 178 0.59 -11.94 10.97
C ALA A 178 0.36 -11.32 9.57
N VAL A 179 0.83 -11.98 8.50
CA VAL A 179 0.78 -11.43 7.15
C VAL A 179 0.10 -12.38 6.16
N VAL A 180 -0.82 -11.86 5.36
CA VAL A 180 -1.23 -12.47 4.09
C VAL A 180 -0.59 -11.65 2.97
N ALA A 181 0.33 -12.27 2.25
CA ALA A 181 0.99 -11.65 1.10
C ALA A 181 0.28 -12.06 -0.20
N VAL A 182 -0.04 -11.07 -1.02
CA VAL A 182 -0.62 -11.22 -2.37
C VAL A 182 0.34 -10.55 -3.34
N PRO A 183 1.44 -11.22 -3.77
CA PRO A 183 2.49 -10.56 -4.55
C PRO A 183 1.97 -9.95 -5.84
N SER A 184 2.27 -8.67 -6.08
CA SER A 184 1.95 -7.94 -7.32
C SER A 184 3.11 -7.97 -8.31
N LEU A 185 4.10 -7.10 -8.17
CA LEU A 185 5.23 -6.94 -9.09
C LEU A 185 6.47 -7.75 -8.70
N LEU A 186 6.68 -8.00 -7.41
CA LEU A 186 7.85 -8.71 -6.90
C LEU A 186 7.46 -9.99 -6.15
N PRO A 187 8.24 -11.07 -6.27
CA PRO A 187 7.96 -12.29 -5.54
C PRO A 187 8.13 -12.12 -4.03
N ILE A 188 7.28 -12.78 -3.26
CA ILE A 188 7.36 -12.84 -1.79
C ILE A 188 7.36 -14.30 -1.39
N GLU A 189 8.36 -14.71 -0.61
CA GLU A 189 8.48 -16.08 -0.14
C GLU A 189 7.64 -16.35 1.11
N PRO A 190 7.07 -17.56 1.27
CA PRO A 190 6.43 -17.99 2.51
C PRO A 190 7.41 -17.96 3.69
N ALA A 191 6.89 -17.65 4.90
CA ALA A 191 7.66 -17.65 6.13
C ALA A 191 6.74 -17.94 7.33
N PRO A 192 7.25 -18.28 8.52
CA PRO A 192 6.45 -18.35 9.73
C PRO A 192 5.65 -17.05 9.96
N GLY A 193 4.36 -17.17 10.27
CA GLY A 193 3.45 -16.02 10.42
C GLY A 193 3.05 -15.33 9.11
N ARG A 194 3.47 -15.87 7.93
CA ARG A 194 3.14 -15.36 6.61
C ARG A 194 2.52 -16.42 5.73
N ARG A 195 1.32 -16.14 5.22
CA ARG A 195 0.67 -16.92 4.16
C ARG A 195 0.80 -16.16 2.84
N VAL A 196 1.21 -16.85 1.78
CA VAL A 196 1.27 -16.28 0.42
C VAL A 196 0.13 -16.90 -0.40
N VAL A 197 -0.62 -16.03 -1.09
CA VAL A 197 -1.72 -16.41 -1.99
C VAL A 197 -1.63 -15.60 -3.28
N SER A 198 -2.33 -16.03 -4.33
CA SER A 198 -2.30 -15.33 -5.63
C SER A 198 -3.38 -14.23 -5.74
N SER A 199 -4.39 -14.25 -4.88
CA SER A 199 -5.48 -13.29 -4.87
C SER A 199 -6.18 -13.26 -3.52
N LEU A 200 -6.78 -12.11 -3.15
CA LEU A 200 -7.66 -12.00 -1.98
C LEU A 200 -8.92 -12.85 -2.11
N THR A 201 -9.31 -13.29 -3.30
CA THR A 201 -10.42 -14.23 -3.51
C THR A 201 -10.20 -15.60 -2.87
N GLU A 202 -8.96 -15.94 -2.52
CA GLU A 202 -8.60 -17.20 -1.85
C GLU A 202 -8.72 -17.10 -0.32
N ILE A 203 -9.06 -15.93 0.24
CA ILE A 203 -9.02 -15.63 1.67
C ILE A 203 -10.43 -15.35 2.19
N ARG A 204 -10.79 -16.00 3.28
CA ARG A 204 -12.00 -15.73 4.07
C ARG A 204 -11.61 -15.23 5.45
N VAL A 205 -12.52 -14.55 6.15
CA VAL A 205 -12.29 -14.04 7.51
C VAL A 205 -11.86 -15.17 8.48
N ALA A 206 -12.42 -16.38 8.32
CA ALA A 206 -12.03 -17.54 9.12
C ALA A 206 -10.55 -17.93 8.92
N ASP A 207 -10.03 -17.80 7.69
CA ASP A 207 -8.62 -18.10 7.38
C ASP A 207 -7.68 -17.10 8.08
N LEU A 208 -8.06 -15.81 8.14
CA LEU A 208 -7.28 -14.76 8.83
C LEU A 208 -7.20 -15.03 10.34
N ARG A 209 -8.29 -15.52 10.97
CA ARG A 209 -8.31 -15.84 12.40
C ARG A 209 -7.32 -16.94 12.77
N THR A 210 -7.08 -17.90 11.89
CA THR A 210 -6.13 -19.00 12.16
C THR A 210 -4.69 -18.54 12.20
N LEU A 211 -4.33 -17.45 11.49
CA LEU A 211 -2.97 -16.91 11.44
C LEU A 211 -2.51 -16.29 12.77
N VAL A 212 -3.43 -15.72 13.56
CA VAL A 212 -3.13 -15.10 14.86
C VAL A 212 -3.38 -15.99 16.05
N ALA A 213 -3.88 -17.20 15.83
CA ALA A 213 -4.12 -18.21 16.88
C ALA A 213 -2.93 -19.17 17.03
N SER A 214 -1.93 -19.06 16.16
CA SER A 214 -0.71 -19.88 16.11
C SER A 214 0.40 -19.20 16.88
#